data_3e66187ef0d3d6391606f4ea464210ca
#
_entry.id   3e66187ef0d3d6391606f4ea464210ca
#
_cell.length_a   1.000
_cell.length_b   1.000
_cell.length_c   1.000
_cell.angle_alpha   90.00
_cell.angle_beta   90.00
_cell.angle_gamma   90.00
#
_symmetry.space_group_name_H-M   'P 1'
#
loop_
_entity.id
_entity.type
_entity.pdbx_description
1 polymer ?
#
loop_
_entity_poly.entity_id
_entity_poly.type
_entity_poly.pdbx_seq_one_letter_code
_entity_poly.pdbx_strand_id
1 'polypeptide(L)'
;VVTGINSGEVLAAASYPSYDLNDYYTKYKQLASNKYTPLYNRFALGTYAPGSTFKPAMAAAALQEGVITENSTFFCGHEFRVNDMVFKCTGSHGSLSVKYALQHSCNIFFYNCAQKLGIEKMNMYAAMFGLGSKTGVEIPEASGILAGPAYRKKYGVTWAPGDTVQAAIGQSDN
;
A
#
# COMPACT_ATOMS: atom_id res chain seq x y z
N VAL A 1 7.58 6.09 12.91
CA VAL A 1 7.53 4.92 13.81
C VAL A 1 8.85 4.18 13.72
N VAL A 2 9.38 3.70 14.85
CA VAL A 2 10.54 2.82 14.94
C VAL A 2 10.08 1.54 15.63
N THR A 3 10.35 0.40 15.00
CA THR A 3 9.97 -0.92 15.53
C THR A 3 11.19 -1.81 15.70
N GLY A 4 11.16 -2.66 16.70
CA GLY A 4 12.15 -3.71 16.91
C GLY A 4 11.99 -4.79 15.84
N ILE A 5 13.06 -5.04 15.05
CA ILE A 5 12.98 -5.92 13.87
C ILE A 5 12.68 -7.39 14.22
N ASN A 6 13.13 -7.81 15.42
CA ASN A 6 12.98 -9.20 15.87
C ASN A 6 11.72 -9.42 16.73
N SER A 7 11.22 -8.37 17.40
CA SER A 7 10.09 -8.46 18.33
C SER A 7 8.80 -7.85 17.79
N GLY A 8 8.90 -6.94 16.82
CA GLY A 8 7.77 -6.14 16.35
C GLY A 8 7.35 -5.03 17.33
N GLU A 9 8.04 -4.89 18.48
CA GLU A 9 7.74 -3.85 19.46
C GLU A 9 7.88 -2.46 18.88
N VAL A 10 6.96 -1.56 19.23
CA VAL A 10 7.05 -0.14 18.89
C VAL A 10 8.00 0.54 19.88
N LEU A 11 9.21 0.83 19.44
CA LEU A 11 10.25 1.48 20.24
C LEU A 11 10.06 3.00 20.30
N ALA A 12 9.53 3.61 19.26
CA ALA A 12 9.20 5.02 19.21
C ALA A 12 8.10 5.28 18.16
N ALA A 13 7.18 6.17 18.51
CA ALA A 13 6.15 6.67 17.59
C ALA A 13 5.97 8.17 17.80
N ALA A 14 5.90 8.93 16.70
CA ALA A 14 5.64 10.35 16.73
C ALA A 14 4.59 10.72 15.69
N SER A 15 3.71 11.64 16.07
CA SER A 15 2.71 12.26 15.18
C SER A 15 2.95 13.76 15.12
N TYR A 16 3.08 14.31 13.91
CA TYR A 16 3.30 15.75 13.71
C TYR A 16 2.24 16.31 12.75
N PRO A 17 1.75 17.55 12.98
CA PRO A 17 2.02 18.40 14.15
C PRO A 17 1.47 17.80 15.44
N SER A 18 2.09 18.14 16.54
CA SER A 18 1.67 17.79 17.90
C SER A 18 1.18 19.04 18.65
N TYR A 19 0.86 18.89 19.91
CA TYR A 19 0.43 19.96 20.80
C TYR A 19 1.03 19.77 22.19
N ASP A 20 1.09 20.84 22.98
CA ASP A 20 1.46 20.76 24.39
C ASP A 20 0.31 20.12 25.18
N LEU A 21 0.61 19.05 25.93
CA LEU A 21 -0.38 18.35 26.76
C LEU A 21 -1.05 19.26 27.79
N ASN A 22 -0.33 20.28 28.28
CA ASN A 22 -0.88 21.28 29.20
C ASN A 22 -1.97 22.15 28.55
N ASP A 23 -1.95 22.28 27.22
CA ASP A 23 -2.93 23.03 26.46
C ASP A 23 -4.19 22.22 26.13
N TYR A 24 -4.19 20.91 26.35
CA TYR A 24 -5.28 20.04 25.88
C TYR A 24 -6.66 20.52 26.39
N TYR A 25 -6.81 20.76 27.66
CA TYR A 25 -8.08 21.21 28.23
C TYR A 25 -8.36 22.70 28.02
N THR A 26 -7.33 23.52 28.12
CA THR A 26 -7.48 24.99 28.03
C THR A 26 -7.71 25.49 26.61
N LYS A 27 -7.11 24.82 25.61
CA LYS A 27 -7.16 25.20 24.20
C LYS A 27 -7.83 24.14 23.31
N TYR A 28 -8.64 23.22 23.87
CA TYR A 28 -9.25 22.12 23.14
C TYR A 28 -9.99 22.57 21.87
N LYS A 29 -10.85 23.60 21.96
CA LYS A 29 -11.58 24.13 20.81
C LYS A 29 -10.67 24.61 19.68
N GLN A 30 -9.57 25.27 20.04
CA GLN A 30 -8.58 25.76 19.07
C GLN A 30 -7.82 24.59 18.44
N LEU A 31 -7.43 23.59 19.24
CA LEU A 31 -6.74 22.38 18.74
C LEU A 31 -7.65 21.55 17.82
N ALA A 32 -8.93 21.39 18.20
CA ALA A 32 -9.90 20.63 17.43
C ALA A 32 -10.28 21.28 16.09
N SER A 33 -10.29 22.62 16.03
CA SER A 33 -10.57 23.35 14.79
C SER A 33 -9.33 23.67 13.95
N ASN A 34 -8.15 23.24 14.40
CA ASN A 34 -6.89 23.52 13.70
C ASN A 34 -6.82 22.73 12.38
N LYS A 35 -6.59 23.43 11.26
CA LYS A 35 -6.51 22.85 9.92
C LYS A 35 -5.44 21.74 9.78
N TYR A 36 -4.43 21.76 10.64
CA TYR A 36 -3.37 20.74 10.65
C TYR A 36 -3.68 19.54 11.55
N THR A 37 -4.86 19.52 12.18
CA THR A 37 -5.36 18.40 12.99
C THR A 37 -4.33 17.83 14.00
N PRO A 38 -3.81 18.65 14.94
CA PRO A 38 -2.77 18.19 15.87
C PRO A 38 -3.25 17.11 16.85
N LEU A 39 -4.58 16.98 17.07
CA LEU A 39 -5.17 15.92 17.88
C LEU A 39 -5.27 14.57 17.17
N TYR A 40 -5.08 14.54 15.84
CA TYR A 40 -5.16 13.32 15.07
C TYR A 40 -3.86 12.51 15.17
N ASN A 41 -3.94 11.32 15.76
CA ASN A 41 -2.79 10.43 15.89
C ASN A 41 -2.50 9.74 14.54
N ARG A 42 -1.61 10.32 13.76
CA ARG A 42 -1.22 9.83 12.42
C ARG A 42 -0.52 8.49 12.45
N PHE A 43 0.14 8.18 13.56
CA PHE A 43 0.80 6.88 13.74
C PHE A 43 -0.19 5.73 13.73
N ALA A 44 -1.27 5.84 14.52
CA ALA A 44 -2.19 4.73 14.74
C ALA A 44 -3.47 4.82 13.89
N LEU A 45 -3.92 6.05 13.57
CA LEU A 45 -5.19 6.28 12.86
C LEU A 45 -4.98 6.65 11.38
N GLY A 46 -3.76 7.08 10.99
CA GLY A 46 -3.47 7.45 9.62
C GLY A 46 -3.42 6.22 8.71
N THR A 47 -4.19 6.29 7.62
CA THR A 47 -4.14 5.29 6.55
C THR A 47 -3.52 5.94 5.32
N TYR A 48 -2.49 5.31 4.76
CA TYR A 48 -1.71 5.86 3.67
C TYR A 48 -1.52 4.78 2.60
N ALA A 49 -1.57 5.18 1.33
CA ALA A 49 -1.23 4.29 0.24
C ALA A 49 0.24 3.85 0.38
N PRO A 50 0.54 2.54 0.45
CA PRO A 50 1.88 2.06 0.73
C PRO A 50 2.86 2.32 -0.42
N GLY A 51 2.35 2.54 -1.63
CA GLY A 51 3.20 2.70 -2.80
C GLY A 51 4.10 1.49 -3.03
N SER A 52 5.33 1.73 -3.51
CA SER A 52 6.26 0.67 -3.89
C SER A 52 6.71 -0.25 -2.73
N THR A 53 6.45 0.11 -1.47
CA THR A 53 6.71 -0.79 -0.34
C THR A 53 5.76 -2.00 -0.32
N PHE A 54 4.67 -1.97 -1.10
CA PHE A 54 3.76 -3.08 -1.29
C PHE A 54 4.29 -4.16 -2.25
N LYS A 55 5.22 -3.81 -3.15
CA LYS A 55 5.75 -4.72 -4.19
C LYS A 55 6.38 -6.01 -3.68
N PRO A 56 7.11 -6.06 -2.53
CA PRO A 56 7.59 -7.31 -1.98
C PRO A 56 6.48 -8.32 -1.66
N ALA A 57 5.35 -7.87 -1.11
CA ALA A 57 4.19 -8.74 -0.86
C ALA A 57 3.60 -9.27 -2.19
N MET A 58 3.54 -8.43 -3.22
CA MET A 58 3.08 -8.85 -4.56
C MET A 58 4.05 -9.79 -5.25
N ALA A 59 5.37 -9.61 -5.05
CA ALA A 59 6.37 -10.56 -5.55
C ALA A 59 6.21 -11.93 -4.90
N ALA A 60 6.05 -11.98 -3.58
CA ALA A 60 5.79 -13.22 -2.84
C ALA A 60 4.52 -13.91 -3.34
N ALA A 61 3.42 -13.16 -3.50
CA ALA A 61 2.17 -13.69 -4.05
C ALA A 61 2.37 -14.30 -5.45
N ALA A 62 3.04 -13.57 -6.34
CA ALA A 62 3.23 -13.99 -7.73
C ALA A 62 4.13 -15.25 -7.84
N LEU A 63 5.15 -15.37 -7.00
CA LEU A 63 6.02 -16.53 -6.92
C LEU A 63 5.27 -17.72 -6.31
N GLN A 64 4.57 -17.54 -5.21
CA GLN A 64 3.84 -18.59 -4.49
C GLN A 64 2.71 -19.18 -5.34
N GLU A 65 2.01 -18.34 -6.10
CA GLU A 65 0.95 -18.78 -7.03
C GLU A 65 1.49 -19.35 -8.35
N GLY A 66 2.81 -19.37 -8.54
CA GLY A 66 3.45 -19.88 -9.75
C GLY A 66 3.14 -19.06 -11.01
N VAL A 67 2.61 -17.83 -10.88
CA VAL A 67 2.37 -16.95 -12.05
C VAL A 67 3.66 -16.38 -12.62
N ILE A 68 4.70 -16.38 -11.81
CA ILE A 68 6.10 -16.15 -12.21
C ILE A 68 7.01 -17.15 -11.49
N THR A 69 8.22 -17.31 -12.02
CA THR A 69 9.37 -17.94 -11.36
C THR A 69 10.47 -16.89 -11.16
N GLU A 70 11.55 -17.24 -10.45
CA GLU A 70 12.70 -16.34 -10.30
C GLU A 70 13.32 -15.92 -11.65
N ASN A 71 13.19 -16.78 -12.67
CA ASN A 71 13.73 -16.56 -14.02
C ASN A 71 12.72 -15.91 -14.97
N SER A 72 11.47 -15.74 -14.58
CA SER A 72 10.46 -15.05 -15.39
C SER A 72 10.85 -13.60 -15.61
N THR A 73 10.78 -13.13 -16.85
CA THR A 73 11.10 -11.75 -17.20
C THR A 73 9.93 -11.05 -17.88
N PHE A 74 9.77 -9.76 -17.62
CA PHE A 74 8.88 -8.87 -18.36
C PHE A 74 9.66 -7.67 -18.88
N PHE A 75 9.33 -7.25 -20.11
CA PHE A 75 9.93 -6.08 -20.73
C PHE A 75 9.28 -4.79 -20.23
N CYS A 76 10.09 -3.83 -19.79
CA CYS A 76 9.66 -2.51 -19.36
C CYS A 76 10.14 -1.45 -20.38
N GLY A 77 9.24 -1.05 -21.26
CA GLY A 77 9.44 0.05 -22.22
C GLY A 77 8.85 1.39 -21.77
N HIS A 78 8.69 1.60 -20.46
CA HIS A 78 8.10 2.79 -19.82
C HIS A 78 6.58 2.83 -19.80
N GLU A 79 5.87 2.32 -20.82
CA GLU A 79 4.40 2.33 -20.90
C GLU A 79 3.82 0.91 -20.81
N PHE A 80 2.67 0.82 -20.18
CA PHE A 80 1.86 -0.39 -20.05
C PHE A 80 0.40 -0.06 -20.32
N ARG A 81 -0.25 -0.82 -21.20
CA ARG A 81 -1.63 -0.56 -21.61
C ARG A 81 -2.59 -1.59 -21.02
N VAL A 82 -3.68 -1.08 -20.48
CA VAL A 82 -4.83 -1.89 -20.05
C VAL A 82 -6.07 -1.25 -20.68
N ASN A 83 -6.65 -1.92 -21.67
CA ASN A 83 -7.68 -1.35 -22.53
C ASN A 83 -7.20 0.00 -23.12
N ASP A 84 -7.97 1.05 -22.96
CA ASP A 84 -7.65 2.41 -23.46
C ASP A 84 -6.79 3.22 -22.49
N MET A 85 -6.46 2.66 -21.32
CA MET A 85 -5.64 3.35 -20.30
C MET A 85 -4.17 3.04 -20.45
N VAL A 86 -3.33 4.06 -20.28
CA VAL A 86 -1.87 3.96 -20.30
C VAL A 86 -1.32 4.24 -18.91
N PHE A 87 -0.59 3.26 -18.38
CA PHE A 87 0.11 3.35 -17.09
C PHE A 87 1.60 3.48 -17.36
N LYS A 88 2.29 4.30 -16.53
CA LYS A 88 3.71 4.58 -16.75
C LYS A 88 4.57 3.99 -15.64
N CYS A 89 5.76 3.59 -16.02
CA CYS A 89 6.85 3.30 -15.11
C CYS A 89 7.70 4.55 -14.89
N THR A 90 8.54 4.53 -13.86
CA THR A 90 9.49 5.62 -13.55
C THR A 90 10.60 5.74 -14.60
N GLY A 91 10.84 4.67 -15.39
CA GLY A 91 11.83 4.63 -16.47
C GLY A 91 11.62 3.45 -17.40
N SER A 92 12.46 3.35 -18.42
CA SER A 92 12.57 2.18 -19.31
C SER A 92 13.66 1.27 -18.77
N HIS A 93 13.30 0.09 -18.26
CA HIS A 93 14.22 -0.79 -17.56
C HIS A 93 14.65 -2.01 -18.39
N GLY A 94 14.10 -2.19 -19.60
CA GLY A 94 14.33 -3.38 -20.41
C GLY A 94 13.69 -4.64 -19.81
N SER A 95 14.26 -5.80 -20.09
CA SER A 95 13.77 -7.08 -19.56
C SER A 95 14.31 -7.32 -18.15
N LEU A 96 13.42 -7.46 -17.17
CA LEU A 96 13.75 -7.63 -15.77
C LEU A 96 13.13 -8.90 -15.19
N SER A 97 13.88 -9.62 -14.36
CA SER A 97 13.36 -10.62 -13.45
C SER A 97 12.83 -9.97 -12.16
N VAL A 98 12.14 -10.75 -11.32
CA VAL A 98 11.54 -10.26 -10.06
C VAL A 98 12.57 -9.56 -9.16
N LYS A 99 13.79 -10.09 -9.06
CA LYS A 99 14.90 -9.51 -8.29
C LYS A 99 15.22 -8.08 -8.76
N TYR A 100 15.44 -7.93 -10.05
CA TYR A 100 15.77 -6.62 -10.64
C TYR A 100 14.56 -5.69 -10.70
N ALA A 101 13.36 -6.23 -10.85
CA ALA A 101 12.12 -5.44 -10.77
C ALA A 101 11.90 -4.82 -9.39
N LEU A 102 12.24 -5.53 -8.31
CA LEU A 102 12.25 -4.97 -6.95
C LEU A 102 13.35 -3.92 -6.79
N GLN A 103 14.57 -4.22 -7.24
CA GLN A 103 15.71 -3.30 -7.15
C GLN A 103 15.44 -1.96 -7.83
N HIS A 104 14.85 -1.99 -9.03
CA HIS A 104 14.53 -0.79 -9.82
C HIS A 104 13.12 -0.25 -9.54
N SER A 105 12.37 -0.87 -8.64
CA SER A 105 10.98 -0.53 -8.36
C SER A 105 10.12 -0.45 -9.62
N CYS A 106 10.30 -1.39 -10.56
CA CYS A 106 9.67 -1.38 -11.87
C CYS A 106 8.15 -1.61 -11.76
N ASN A 107 7.34 -0.61 -12.08
CA ASN A 107 5.89 -0.73 -12.06
C ASN A 107 5.37 -1.75 -13.07
N ILE A 108 5.92 -1.76 -14.29
CA ILE A 108 5.43 -2.62 -15.38
C ILE A 108 5.58 -4.11 -15.05
N PHE A 109 6.65 -4.50 -14.36
CA PHE A 109 6.79 -5.87 -13.90
C PHE A 109 5.60 -6.27 -13.00
N PHE A 110 5.24 -5.42 -12.05
CA PHE A 110 4.15 -5.68 -11.11
C PHE A 110 2.76 -5.51 -11.74
N TYR A 111 2.60 -4.69 -12.77
CA TYR A 111 1.37 -4.65 -13.57
C TYR A 111 1.11 -6.00 -14.28
N ASN A 112 2.16 -6.62 -14.84
CA ASN A 112 2.05 -7.96 -15.42
C ASN A 112 1.71 -9.03 -14.37
N CYS A 113 2.33 -8.95 -13.18
CA CYS A 113 1.98 -9.83 -12.08
C CYS A 113 0.50 -9.65 -11.66
N ALA A 114 0.04 -8.39 -11.54
CA ALA A 114 -1.33 -8.08 -11.17
C ALA A 114 -2.37 -8.66 -12.12
N GLN A 115 -2.14 -8.54 -13.43
CA GLN A 115 -3.05 -9.11 -14.43
C GLN A 115 -3.16 -10.64 -14.36
N LYS A 116 -2.07 -11.30 -13.95
CA LYS A 116 -2.05 -12.77 -13.80
C LYS A 116 -2.63 -13.24 -12.46
N LEU A 117 -2.40 -12.49 -11.37
CA LEU A 117 -2.89 -12.80 -10.03
C LEU A 117 -4.39 -12.50 -9.88
N GLY A 118 -4.80 -11.33 -10.35
CA GLY A 118 -6.09 -10.73 -10.01
C GLY A 118 -6.15 -10.18 -8.60
N ILE A 119 -7.10 -9.27 -8.36
CA ILE A 119 -7.20 -8.51 -7.11
C ILE A 119 -7.50 -9.41 -5.90
N GLU A 120 -8.26 -10.49 -6.07
CA GLU A 120 -8.65 -11.37 -4.97
C GLU A 120 -7.43 -12.09 -4.37
N LYS A 121 -6.55 -12.66 -5.22
CA LYS A 121 -5.32 -13.29 -4.75
C LYS A 121 -4.36 -12.25 -4.16
N MET A 122 -4.22 -11.09 -4.78
CA MET A 122 -3.41 -10.00 -4.24
C MET A 122 -3.86 -9.64 -2.82
N ASN A 123 -5.15 -9.49 -2.59
CA ASN A 123 -5.72 -9.17 -1.27
C ASN A 123 -5.55 -10.32 -0.27
N MET A 124 -5.68 -11.57 -0.71
CA MET A 124 -5.43 -12.74 0.15
C MET A 124 -4.00 -12.70 0.71
N TYR A 125 -3.01 -12.49 -0.15
CA TYR A 125 -1.61 -12.40 0.29
C TYR A 125 -1.35 -11.14 1.11
N ALA A 126 -1.91 -9.99 0.74
CA ALA A 126 -1.81 -8.76 1.53
C ALA A 126 -2.35 -8.97 2.95
N ALA A 127 -3.48 -9.65 3.10
CA ALA A 127 -4.04 -10.00 4.41
C ALA A 127 -3.12 -10.96 5.20
N MET A 128 -2.46 -11.92 4.55
CA MET A 128 -1.47 -12.79 5.20
C MET A 128 -0.26 -12.01 5.76
N PHE A 129 0.09 -10.86 5.15
CA PHE A 129 1.08 -9.92 5.67
C PHE A 129 0.50 -8.96 6.73
N GLY A 130 -0.76 -9.15 7.15
CA GLY A 130 -1.42 -8.34 8.18
C GLY A 130 -2.04 -7.03 7.66
N LEU A 131 -1.96 -6.75 6.34
CA LEU A 131 -2.58 -5.54 5.77
C LEU A 131 -4.10 -5.63 5.82
N GLY A 132 -4.77 -4.51 6.04
CA GLY A 132 -6.23 -4.46 6.18
C GLY A 132 -6.75 -4.94 7.54
N SER A 133 -5.86 -5.22 8.50
CA SER A 133 -6.20 -5.68 9.85
C SER A 133 -5.56 -4.79 10.91
N LYS A 134 -6.12 -4.81 12.11
CA LYS A 134 -5.49 -4.16 13.28
C LYS A 134 -4.23 -4.92 13.68
N THR A 135 -3.22 -4.19 14.14
CA THR A 135 -1.94 -4.74 14.58
C THR A 135 -1.96 -5.25 16.02
N GLY A 136 -2.95 -4.79 16.82
CA GLY A 136 -3.07 -5.11 18.24
C GLY A 136 -2.27 -4.18 19.15
N VAL A 137 -1.82 -3.03 18.65
CA VAL A 137 -1.22 -1.99 19.51
C VAL A 137 -2.27 -1.50 20.52
N GLU A 138 -1.83 -1.20 21.78
CA GLU A 138 -2.73 -0.93 22.91
C GLU A 138 -3.50 0.40 22.83
N ILE A 139 -3.33 1.17 21.78
CA ILE A 139 -4.06 2.41 21.53
C ILE A 139 -5.05 2.24 20.37
N PRO A 140 -6.09 3.10 20.28
CA PRO A 140 -7.01 3.07 19.14
C PRO A 140 -6.27 3.16 17.81
N GLU A 141 -6.51 2.22 16.90
CA GLU A 141 -5.86 2.12 15.60
C GLU A 141 -6.87 1.89 14.45
N ALA A 142 -6.50 2.31 13.25
CA ALA A 142 -7.21 2.00 12.01
C ALA A 142 -6.66 0.72 11.39
N SER A 143 -7.55 -0.13 10.86
CA SER A 143 -7.15 -1.39 10.21
C SER A 143 -6.56 -1.23 8.81
N GLY A 144 -6.69 -0.04 8.21
CA GLY A 144 -6.38 0.15 6.79
C GLY A 144 -7.45 -0.43 5.87
N ILE A 145 -7.18 -0.40 4.57
CA ILE A 145 -8.09 -0.80 3.51
C ILE A 145 -7.37 -1.72 2.54
N LEU A 146 -7.99 -2.83 2.16
CA LEU A 146 -7.58 -3.61 1.01
C LEU A 146 -8.43 -3.17 -0.20
N ALA A 147 -7.78 -2.59 -1.20
CA ALA A 147 -8.43 -2.13 -2.42
C ALA A 147 -9.12 -3.28 -3.15
N GLY A 148 -10.31 -3.03 -3.70
CA GLY A 148 -11.01 -4.06 -4.47
C GLY A 148 -12.46 -3.74 -4.78
N PRO A 149 -13.11 -4.59 -5.59
CA PRO A 149 -14.51 -4.40 -5.99
C PRO A 149 -15.46 -4.28 -4.80
N ALA A 150 -15.27 -5.11 -3.78
CA ALA A 150 -16.13 -5.12 -2.59
C ALA A 150 -16.04 -3.81 -1.79
N TYR A 151 -14.84 -3.23 -1.68
CA TYR A 151 -14.65 -1.94 -1.03
C TYR A 151 -15.31 -0.82 -1.84
N ARG A 152 -15.03 -0.70 -3.13
CA ARG A 152 -15.59 0.38 -3.97
C ARG A 152 -17.09 0.31 -4.11
N LYS A 153 -17.67 -0.88 -4.13
CA LYS A 153 -19.12 -1.07 -4.18
C LYS A 153 -19.85 -0.35 -3.03
N LYS A 154 -19.23 -0.24 -1.85
CA LYS A 154 -19.80 0.49 -0.70
C LYS A 154 -19.98 1.99 -0.98
N TYR A 155 -19.22 2.53 -1.92
CA TYR A 155 -19.25 3.93 -2.32
C TYR A 155 -19.90 4.15 -3.70
N GLY A 156 -20.51 3.12 -4.28
CA GLY A 156 -21.14 3.21 -5.60
C GLY A 156 -20.14 3.36 -6.75
N VAL A 157 -18.87 3.01 -6.53
CA VAL A 157 -17.80 3.13 -7.54
C VAL A 157 -17.53 1.77 -8.17
N THR A 158 -17.43 1.74 -9.50
CA THR A 158 -17.09 0.52 -10.25
C THR A 158 -15.59 0.26 -10.22
N TRP A 159 -15.22 -1.00 -10.01
CA TRP A 159 -13.83 -1.45 -10.14
C TRP A 159 -13.49 -1.69 -11.62
N ALA A 160 -12.47 -1.01 -12.11
CA ALA A 160 -11.98 -1.17 -13.47
C ALA A 160 -10.70 -2.03 -13.52
N PRO A 161 -10.36 -2.68 -14.67
CA PRO A 161 -9.13 -3.45 -14.80
C PRO A 161 -7.85 -2.66 -14.46
N GLY A 162 -7.83 -1.37 -14.75
CA GLY A 162 -6.73 -0.46 -14.40
C GLY A 162 -6.51 -0.29 -12.90
N ASP A 163 -7.56 -0.45 -12.09
CA ASP A 163 -7.44 -0.37 -10.63
C ASP A 163 -6.64 -1.54 -10.07
N THR A 164 -6.77 -2.73 -10.67
CA THR A 164 -6.00 -3.92 -10.26
C THR A 164 -4.50 -3.69 -10.45
N VAL A 165 -4.06 -3.10 -11.56
CA VAL A 165 -2.64 -2.84 -11.79
C VAL A 165 -2.11 -1.74 -10.86
N GLN A 166 -2.90 -0.71 -10.58
CA GLN A 166 -2.55 0.34 -9.61
C GLN A 166 -2.46 -0.22 -8.19
N ALA A 167 -3.38 -1.11 -7.80
CA ALA A 167 -3.34 -1.77 -6.50
C ALA A 167 -2.04 -2.56 -6.30
N ALA A 168 -1.50 -3.21 -7.34
CA ALA A 168 -0.27 -4.00 -7.25
C ALA A 168 0.98 -3.18 -6.93
N ILE A 169 0.94 -1.88 -7.13
CA ILE A 169 2.03 -0.97 -6.78
C ILE A 169 1.68 -0.09 -5.57
N GLY A 170 0.61 -0.45 -4.85
CA GLY A 170 0.16 0.25 -3.65
C GLY A 170 -0.37 1.67 -3.91
N GLN A 171 -0.93 1.95 -5.08
CA GLN A 171 -1.43 3.26 -5.50
C GLN A 171 -2.90 3.25 -5.90
N SER A 172 -3.73 2.47 -5.25
CA SER A 172 -5.18 2.49 -5.38
C SER A 172 -5.81 2.92 -4.04
N ASP A 173 -6.92 2.31 -3.68
CA ASP A 173 -7.60 2.54 -2.39
C ASP A 173 -6.92 1.81 -1.20
N ASN A 174 -5.72 1.25 -1.42
CA ASN A 174 -4.97 0.54 -0.37
C ASN A 174 -4.48 1.48 0.73
#